data_85f6928da2073c0bfe4a241aa89e29cf
#
_entry.id   85f6928da2073c0bfe4a241aa89e29cf
#
_cell.length_a   1.000
_cell.length_b   1.000
_cell.length_c   1.000
_cell.angle_alpha   90.00
_cell.angle_beta   90.00
_cell.angle_gamma   90.00
#
_symmetry.space_group_name_H-M   'P 1'
#
loop_
_entity.id
_entity.type
_entity.pdbx_description
1 polymer ?
#
loop_
_entity_poly.entity_id
_entity_poly.type
_entity_poly.pdbx_seq_one_letter_code
_entity_poly.pdbx_strand_id
1 'polypeptide(L)'
;MLVSTLSVLSVATLLGGCESVGLSEPSMPSISSVTSVFDKKQEKLPGKRMSVLGGVEDKGSISAAEVASPVSLPPAVMNVSWSQPGGVATNAPGHLAFGQDLRTAWTASAGEGSSKRMRLTAIPIVYDGKVYTLDAEGTIRAISMESGGTVWRMSTVPEDKAGFDIMRPFNGNNHSRAGFGGGLAADGGKIYVATGFGTVLALDAGTGAPVWTKKILIPIREAPTAADGRVYIVNAESELFCLNANDGSELWTQKGLPENAAVLTSASPAVSGNLVFVPFPSGEITAIDVKTGEPKWTETLGKTDITNSSAAIGEAARPVVDRDMLFAMSRGGQLIATSKDKGQRIWTRDIRGSQTPWVAGDAVFVVDASGKLIALNRKDGKARWVTQLPGDGRWSGPVLAGGKLWLASSKGLFAGVDASTGEIGTQTDLGSPVMIAPVVANGKLFVLTDKAQLIAMN
;
A
#
# COMPACT_ATOMS: atom_id res chain seq x y z
N MET A 1 14.18 1.56 -67.98
CA MET A 1 14.86 2.84 -67.81
C MET A 1 14.54 3.31 -66.40
N LEU A 2 15.35 3.46 -65.49
CA LEU A 2 16.74 3.51 -65.14
C LEU A 2 16.94 2.90 -63.75
N VAL A 3 17.90 2.14 -63.63
CA VAL A 3 18.75 1.57 -62.61
C VAL A 3 19.48 2.65 -61.81
N SER A 4 19.68 2.46 -60.54
CA SER A 4 20.83 2.92 -59.71
C SER A 4 20.76 2.24 -58.37
N THR A 5 21.44 1.23 -58.14
CA THR A 5 22.78 0.88 -57.64
C THR A 5 23.02 1.22 -56.17
N LEU A 6 23.13 0.10 -55.43
CA LEU A 6 23.70 -0.04 -54.07
C LEU A 6 25.18 0.40 -54.07
N SER A 7 25.63 0.98 -52.99
CA SER A 7 27.05 1.08 -52.62
C SER A 7 27.28 0.50 -51.23
N VAL A 8 27.89 -0.67 -51.23
CA VAL A 8 28.50 -1.33 -50.07
C VAL A 8 29.92 -0.80 -49.91
N LEU A 9 30.28 -0.29 -48.74
CA LEU A 9 31.67 0.08 -48.44
C LEU A 9 32.23 -0.94 -47.43
N SER A 10 33.09 -1.81 -47.96
CA SER A 10 33.96 -2.73 -47.24
C SER A 10 35.27 -2.02 -46.89
N VAL A 11 35.67 -2.07 -45.64
CA VAL A 11 37.03 -1.67 -45.21
C VAL A 11 37.84 -2.94 -45.01
N ALA A 12 38.83 -3.11 -45.86
CA ALA A 12 39.83 -4.16 -45.83
C ALA A 12 41.01 -3.72 -44.96
N THR A 13 41.46 -4.63 -44.11
CA THR A 13 42.71 -4.58 -43.38
C THR A 13 43.90 -4.77 -44.31
N LEU A 14 44.91 -3.90 -44.22
CA LEU A 14 46.23 -4.10 -44.77
C LEU A 14 47.27 -4.12 -43.66
N LEU A 15 47.85 -5.29 -43.47
CA LEU A 15 49.11 -5.53 -42.78
C LEU A 15 50.25 -5.27 -43.76
N GLY A 16 51.25 -4.47 -43.41
CA GLY A 16 52.47 -4.30 -44.16
C GLY A 16 53.50 -3.55 -43.30
N GLY A 17 54.51 -4.27 -42.86
CA GLY A 17 55.60 -3.73 -42.05
C GLY A 17 56.62 -2.94 -42.88
N CYS A 18 57.41 -2.11 -42.21
CA CYS A 18 58.87 -1.99 -42.38
C CYS A 18 59.43 -0.84 -41.51
N GLU A 19 60.38 -1.19 -40.71
CA GLU A 19 61.68 -0.58 -40.37
C GLU A 19 61.79 0.84 -39.84
N SER A 20 62.23 0.87 -38.58
CA SER A 20 63.27 1.69 -37.91
C SER A 20 63.43 3.16 -38.35
N VAL A 21 62.87 4.04 -37.47
CA VAL A 21 63.56 5.27 -37.05
C VAL A 21 63.31 5.44 -35.55
N GLY A 22 64.39 5.48 -34.76
CA GLY A 22 64.34 5.62 -33.34
C GLY A 22 63.82 6.97 -32.89
N LEU A 23 62.64 6.95 -32.33
CA LEU A 23 62.13 8.02 -31.47
C LEU A 23 61.71 7.36 -30.17
N SER A 24 62.35 7.78 -29.08
CA SER A 24 62.06 7.37 -27.72
C SER A 24 60.58 7.62 -27.39
N GLU A 25 59.82 6.55 -27.14
CA GLU A 25 58.46 6.64 -26.63
C GLU A 25 58.42 7.34 -25.26
N PRO A 26 57.57 8.34 -25.04
CA PRO A 26 57.31 8.79 -23.70
C PRO A 26 56.57 7.68 -22.94
N SER A 27 57.20 7.16 -21.89
CA SER A 27 56.63 6.17 -21.00
C SER A 27 55.34 6.73 -20.40
N MET A 28 54.20 6.13 -20.74
CA MET A 28 52.96 6.38 -20.02
C MET A 28 53.14 5.92 -18.57
N PRO A 29 52.79 6.75 -17.58
CA PRO A 29 52.84 6.32 -16.19
C PRO A 29 51.83 5.16 -15.98
N SER A 30 52.29 4.08 -15.35
CA SER A 30 51.46 2.93 -15.06
C SER A 30 50.28 3.33 -14.18
N ILE A 31 49.11 2.72 -14.40
CA ILE A 31 47.84 2.97 -13.64
C ILE A 31 48.08 2.81 -12.14
N SER A 32 49.08 2.06 -11.70
CA SER A 32 49.46 1.90 -10.29
C SER A 32 49.97 3.19 -9.62
N SER A 33 50.43 4.17 -10.39
CA SER A 33 50.88 5.46 -9.81
C SER A 33 49.73 6.45 -9.57
N VAL A 34 48.55 6.23 -10.18
CA VAL A 34 47.38 7.09 -9.99
C VAL A 34 46.59 6.70 -8.74
N THR A 35 46.58 5.42 -8.38
CA THR A 35 45.87 4.94 -7.15
C THR A 35 46.55 5.35 -5.85
N SER A 36 47.86 5.60 -5.88
CA SER A 36 48.62 6.02 -4.66
C SER A 36 48.31 7.45 -4.20
N VAL A 37 47.72 8.30 -5.07
CA VAL A 37 47.34 9.69 -4.70
C VAL A 37 46.06 9.69 -3.86
N PHE A 38 45.23 8.64 -3.92
CA PHE A 38 44.03 8.49 -3.11
C PHE A 38 44.25 7.71 -1.81
N ASP A 39 45.40 7.09 -1.63
CA ASP A 39 45.73 6.28 -0.45
C ASP A 39 46.50 7.07 0.62
N LYS A 40 46.40 8.38 0.68
CA LYS A 40 46.83 9.12 1.86
C LYS A 40 45.92 8.72 3.03
N LYS A 41 46.37 7.74 3.83
CA LYS A 41 45.81 7.52 5.17
C LYS A 41 45.73 8.88 5.87
N GLN A 42 44.53 9.41 5.97
CA GLN A 42 44.31 10.59 6.80
C GLN A 42 44.69 10.19 8.24
N GLU A 43 45.71 10.81 8.79
CA GLU A 43 46.03 10.69 10.21
C GLU A 43 44.77 11.07 11.01
N LYS A 44 44.29 10.11 11.78
CA LYS A 44 43.11 10.31 12.63
C LYS A 44 43.56 11.27 13.73
N LEU A 45 43.01 12.50 13.68
CA LEU A 45 43.21 13.46 14.77
C LEU A 45 42.84 12.80 16.12
N PRO A 46 43.65 12.95 17.17
CA PRO A 46 43.35 12.44 18.49
C PRO A 46 42.12 13.15 19.04
N GLY A 47 41.12 12.39 19.44
CA GLY A 47 39.86 12.89 20.02
C GLY A 47 38.74 11.85 19.99
N LYS A 48 37.81 11.96 20.93
CA LYS A 48 36.61 11.12 20.95
C LYS A 48 35.67 11.62 19.85
N ARG A 49 35.60 10.92 18.74
CA ARG A 49 34.69 11.27 17.65
C ARG A 49 33.24 11.06 18.12
N MET A 50 32.54 12.13 18.35
CA MET A 50 31.06 12.07 18.44
C MET A 50 30.50 12.20 17.01
N SER A 51 29.64 11.28 16.64
CA SER A 51 28.91 11.37 15.38
C SER A 51 28.09 12.67 15.41
N VAL A 52 28.31 13.58 14.49
CA VAL A 52 27.51 14.81 14.35
C VAL A 52 26.06 14.46 13.98
N LEU A 53 25.84 13.25 13.44
CA LEU A 53 24.52 12.65 13.20
C LEU A 53 24.00 11.83 14.39
N GLY A 54 24.81 11.60 15.42
CA GLY A 54 24.46 10.81 16.61
C GLY A 54 24.07 11.63 17.84
N GLY A 55 23.89 12.93 17.71
CA GLY A 55 23.48 13.83 18.79
C GLY A 55 22.00 14.16 18.85
N VAL A 56 21.19 13.63 17.94
CA VAL A 56 19.75 13.57 18.14
C VAL A 56 19.50 12.29 18.93
N GLU A 57 19.42 12.41 20.25
CA GLU A 57 18.76 11.39 21.06
C GLU A 57 17.47 11.05 20.32
N ASP A 58 17.31 9.77 20.03
CA ASP A 58 16.15 9.21 19.33
C ASP A 58 14.93 9.35 20.25
N LYS A 59 14.46 10.61 20.43
CA LYS A 59 13.36 11.00 21.31
C LYS A 59 12.03 10.36 20.95
N GLY A 60 12.02 9.53 19.91
CA GLY A 60 10.85 8.80 19.42
C GLY A 60 11.01 7.29 19.48
N SER A 61 12.21 6.75 19.74
CA SER A 61 12.43 5.31 19.87
C SER A 61 11.80 4.82 21.18
N ILE A 62 11.13 3.67 21.07
CA ILE A 62 10.50 3.03 22.23
C ILE A 62 11.59 2.46 23.10
N SER A 63 11.76 3.01 24.31
CA SER A 63 12.68 2.46 25.30
C SER A 63 12.05 1.25 26.00
N ALA A 64 12.89 0.30 26.41
CA ALA A 64 12.43 -0.85 27.20
C ALA A 64 11.73 -0.44 28.52
N ALA A 65 12.02 0.75 29.04
CA ALA A 65 11.40 1.31 30.23
C ALA A 65 9.96 1.81 30.01
N GLU A 66 9.53 2.02 28.75
CA GLU A 66 8.16 2.43 28.42
C GLU A 66 7.19 1.24 28.33
N VAL A 67 7.70 0.00 28.27
CA VAL A 67 6.89 -1.22 28.11
C VAL A 67 6.35 -1.64 29.48
N ALA A 68 5.08 -1.44 29.73
CA ALA A 68 4.62 -1.54 31.11
C ALA A 68 3.30 -2.28 31.39
N SER A 69 2.45 -2.63 30.43
CA SER A 69 1.20 -3.28 30.81
C SER A 69 0.45 -3.98 29.66
N PRO A 70 -0.25 -5.09 29.95
CA PRO A 70 -1.10 -5.75 28.97
C PRO A 70 -2.17 -4.80 28.39
N VAL A 71 -2.57 -5.06 27.16
CA VAL A 71 -3.66 -4.36 26.49
C VAL A 71 -4.97 -4.98 26.92
N SER A 72 -5.92 -4.15 27.37
CA SER A 72 -7.30 -4.56 27.58
C SER A 72 -8.08 -4.37 26.28
N LEU A 73 -8.59 -5.46 25.74
CA LEU A 73 -9.39 -5.43 24.51
C LEU A 73 -10.87 -5.24 24.81
N PRO A 74 -11.60 -4.48 23.98
CA PRO A 74 -13.06 -4.48 24.04
C PRO A 74 -13.61 -5.86 23.65
N PRO A 75 -14.87 -6.19 23.98
CA PRO A 75 -15.52 -7.40 23.50
C PRO A 75 -15.44 -7.51 21.97
N ALA A 76 -15.25 -8.73 21.47
CA ALA A 76 -15.23 -8.98 20.03
C ALA A 76 -16.64 -8.84 19.45
N VAL A 77 -16.74 -8.22 18.27
CA VAL A 77 -18.00 -7.95 17.57
C VAL A 77 -18.01 -8.71 16.25
N MET A 78 -19.13 -9.37 15.95
CA MET A 78 -19.33 -10.00 14.64
C MET A 78 -19.58 -8.93 13.59
N ASN A 79 -18.72 -8.88 12.56
CA ASN A 79 -18.97 -8.09 11.37
C ASN A 79 -19.45 -9.00 10.25
N VAL A 80 -20.57 -8.65 9.62
CA VAL A 80 -21.13 -9.42 8.48
C VAL A 80 -20.46 -9.08 7.16
N SER A 81 -19.73 -7.97 7.10
CA SER A 81 -19.10 -7.45 5.89
C SER A 81 -17.73 -6.83 6.18
N TRP A 82 -16.95 -6.75 5.12
CA TRP A 82 -15.70 -5.96 5.02
C TRP A 82 -15.82 -5.14 3.73
N SER A 83 -16.61 -4.09 3.78
CA SER A 83 -17.08 -3.39 2.59
C SER A 83 -16.08 -2.37 2.01
N GLN A 84 -15.04 -2.04 2.75
CA GLN A 84 -14.00 -1.07 2.38
C GLN A 84 -12.62 -1.71 2.50
N PRO A 85 -11.56 -1.15 1.88
CA PRO A 85 -10.21 -1.69 2.01
C PRO A 85 -9.71 -1.82 3.46
N GLY A 86 -10.15 -0.93 4.35
CA GLY A 86 -9.90 -0.99 5.80
C GLY A 86 -11.02 -1.62 6.61
N GLY A 87 -11.94 -2.36 5.98
CA GLY A 87 -13.09 -3.02 6.60
C GLY A 87 -14.35 -2.15 6.61
N VAL A 88 -14.25 -0.93 7.08
CA VAL A 88 -15.31 0.08 7.16
C VAL A 88 -14.81 1.42 6.65
N ALA A 89 -15.71 2.38 6.38
CA ALA A 89 -15.34 3.68 5.83
C ALA A 89 -14.37 4.49 6.71
N THR A 90 -14.38 4.28 8.02
CA THR A 90 -13.43 4.92 8.97
C THR A 90 -12.08 4.22 9.04
N ASN A 91 -11.89 3.06 8.40
CA ASN A 91 -10.76 2.15 8.53
C ASN A 91 -10.52 1.65 9.97
N ALA A 92 -11.52 1.73 10.85
CA ALA A 92 -11.45 1.34 12.27
C ALA A 92 -12.52 0.30 12.62
N PRO A 93 -12.42 -0.95 12.13
CA PRO A 93 -13.44 -1.98 12.41
C PRO A 93 -13.40 -2.51 13.84
N GLY A 94 -12.40 -2.17 14.64
CA GLY A 94 -12.31 -2.54 16.05
C GLY A 94 -11.86 -3.98 16.32
N HIS A 95 -12.38 -4.61 17.37
CA HIS A 95 -12.10 -6.01 17.69
C HIS A 95 -13.15 -6.92 17.06
N LEU A 96 -12.74 -7.71 16.07
CA LEU A 96 -13.64 -8.56 15.30
C LEU A 96 -13.77 -9.95 15.93
N ALA A 97 -14.95 -10.56 15.80
CA ALA A 97 -15.16 -11.93 16.20
C ALA A 97 -14.55 -12.89 15.15
N PHE A 98 -13.78 -13.86 15.64
CA PHE A 98 -13.18 -14.92 14.83
C PHE A 98 -12.94 -16.14 15.74
N GLY A 99 -13.05 -17.34 15.16
CA GLY A 99 -12.73 -18.60 15.86
C GLY A 99 -11.24 -18.67 16.23
N GLN A 100 -10.91 -19.58 17.14
CA GLN A 100 -9.51 -19.76 17.56
C GLN A 100 -8.77 -20.82 16.73
N ASP A 101 -9.50 -21.67 16.03
CA ASP A 101 -8.95 -22.77 15.23
C ASP A 101 -8.80 -22.34 13.79
N LEU A 102 -7.55 -22.14 13.34
CA LEU A 102 -7.24 -21.88 11.95
C LEU A 102 -7.37 -23.16 11.11
N ARG A 103 -8.56 -23.39 10.57
CA ARG A 103 -8.79 -24.48 9.61
C ARG A 103 -9.17 -23.91 8.27
N THR A 104 -8.49 -24.34 7.22
CA THR A 104 -8.90 -23.99 5.85
C THR A 104 -10.28 -24.56 5.57
N ALA A 105 -11.23 -23.66 5.33
CA ALA A 105 -12.58 -24.05 4.93
C ALA A 105 -12.63 -24.38 3.44
N TRP A 106 -12.04 -23.53 2.63
CA TRP A 106 -11.91 -23.70 1.19
C TRP A 106 -10.77 -22.82 0.63
N THR A 107 -10.39 -23.14 -0.61
CA THR A 107 -9.44 -22.36 -1.40
C THR A 107 -10.01 -22.16 -2.79
N ALA A 108 -9.92 -20.94 -3.33
CA ALA A 108 -10.43 -20.60 -4.64
C ALA A 108 -9.42 -19.74 -5.42
N SER A 109 -9.52 -19.76 -6.75
CA SER A 109 -8.76 -18.84 -7.60
C SER A 109 -9.43 -17.46 -7.60
N ALA A 110 -8.68 -16.44 -7.23
CA ALA A 110 -9.07 -15.05 -7.33
C ALA A 110 -8.67 -14.40 -8.67
N GLY A 111 -8.10 -15.17 -9.61
CA GLY A 111 -7.72 -14.71 -10.93
C GLY A 111 -6.22 -14.82 -11.21
N GLU A 112 -5.68 -13.77 -11.85
CA GLU A 112 -4.27 -13.71 -12.19
C GLU A 112 -3.48 -13.03 -11.07
N GLY A 113 -2.42 -13.69 -10.64
CA GLY A 113 -1.53 -13.21 -9.58
C GLY A 113 -0.51 -12.21 -10.09
N SER A 114 0.36 -11.80 -9.17
CA SER A 114 1.46 -10.89 -9.49
C SER A 114 2.45 -11.50 -10.48
N SER A 115 2.94 -10.65 -11.37
CA SER A 115 3.99 -10.97 -12.33
C SER A 115 5.12 -9.93 -12.25
N LYS A 116 6.13 -10.06 -13.12
CA LYS A 116 7.20 -9.04 -13.21
C LYS A 116 6.68 -7.65 -13.60
N ARG A 117 5.55 -7.58 -14.29
CA ARG A 117 4.99 -6.34 -14.87
C ARG A 117 3.72 -5.86 -14.18
N MET A 118 2.98 -6.75 -13.53
CA MET A 118 1.70 -6.47 -12.89
C MET A 118 1.71 -6.95 -11.46
N ARG A 119 1.12 -6.19 -10.56
CA ARG A 119 1.06 -6.52 -9.14
C ARG A 119 -0.39 -6.63 -8.67
N LEU A 120 -0.65 -7.66 -7.89
CA LEU A 120 -1.90 -7.81 -7.17
C LEU A 120 -1.82 -6.95 -5.91
N THR A 121 -2.54 -5.83 -5.91
CA THR A 121 -2.52 -4.83 -4.83
C THR A 121 -3.88 -4.62 -4.20
N ALA A 122 -4.95 -4.99 -4.89
CA ALA A 122 -6.31 -4.76 -4.45
C ALA A 122 -6.67 -5.68 -3.26
N ILE A 123 -7.05 -5.07 -2.15
CA ILE A 123 -7.54 -5.80 -0.98
C ILE A 123 -8.92 -6.37 -1.32
N PRO A 124 -9.18 -7.67 -1.04
CA PRO A 124 -10.52 -8.23 -1.16
C PRO A 124 -11.51 -7.51 -0.25
N ILE A 125 -12.73 -7.38 -0.71
CA ILE A 125 -13.83 -6.92 0.14
C ILE A 125 -14.87 -8.02 0.29
N VAL A 126 -15.61 -8.01 1.40
CA VAL A 126 -16.70 -8.94 1.68
C VAL A 126 -17.99 -8.16 1.83
N TYR A 127 -18.95 -8.46 0.98
CA TYR A 127 -20.24 -7.79 0.97
C TYR A 127 -21.34 -8.74 0.48
N ASP A 128 -22.50 -8.72 1.11
CA ASP A 128 -23.67 -9.52 0.72
C ASP A 128 -23.33 -11.00 0.47
N GLY A 129 -22.63 -11.65 1.42
CA GLY A 129 -22.29 -13.09 1.34
C GLY A 129 -21.28 -13.47 0.26
N LYS A 130 -20.60 -12.52 -0.34
CA LYS A 130 -19.61 -12.74 -1.40
C LYS A 130 -18.29 -12.05 -1.07
N VAL A 131 -17.19 -12.66 -1.49
CA VAL A 131 -15.86 -12.06 -1.49
C VAL A 131 -15.59 -11.53 -2.89
N TYR A 132 -15.26 -10.26 -3.01
CA TYR A 132 -14.94 -9.64 -4.29
C TYR A 132 -13.43 -9.42 -4.37
N THR A 133 -12.85 -9.82 -5.47
CA THR A 133 -11.43 -9.67 -5.77
C THR A 133 -11.23 -8.93 -7.08
N LEU A 134 -10.16 -8.13 -7.16
CA LEU A 134 -9.68 -7.53 -8.41
C LEU A 134 -8.28 -8.08 -8.64
N ASP A 135 -8.11 -8.83 -9.72
CA ASP A 135 -6.85 -9.49 -10.01
C ASP A 135 -5.82 -8.55 -10.70
N ALA A 136 -4.60 -9.06 -10.90
CA ALA A 136 -3.52 -8.26 -11.49
C ALA A 136 -3.77 -7.84 -12.95
N GLU A 137 -4.68 -8.51 -13.66
CA GLU A 137 -5.06 -8.18 -15.04
C GLU A 137 -6.34 -7.32 -15.13
N GLY A 138 -6.91 -6.93 -13.98
CA GLY A 138 -8.11 -6.09 -13.94
C GLY A 138 -9.40 -6.88 -14.11
N THR A 139 -9.42 -8.17 -13.76
CA THR A 139 -10.67 -8.94 -13.70
C THR A 139 -11.22 -8.95 -12.29
N ILE A 140 -12.47 -8.58 -12.15
CA ILE A 140 -13.23 -8.70 -10.91
C ILE A 140 -13.88 -10.07 -10.84
N ARG A 141 -13.86 -10.67 -9.66
CA ARG A 141 -14.63 -11.88 -9.35
C ARG A 141 -15.45 -11.68 -8.09
N ALA A 142 -16.69 -12.11 -8.13
CA ALA A 142 -17.51 -12.37 -6.96
C ALA A 142 -17.44 -13.85 -6.64
N ILE A 143 -16.99 -14.18 -5.45
CA ILE A 143 -16.77 -15.54 -4.98
C ILE A 143 -17.71 -15.78 -3.80
N SER A 144 -18.46 -16.89 -3.78
CA SER A 144 -19.31 -17.23 -2.65
C SER A 144 -18.48 -17.36 -1.38
N MET A 145 -18.83 -16.63 -0.34
CA MET A 145 -18.18 -16.68 0.97
C MET A 145 -18.31 -18.08 1.62
N GLU A 146 -19.38 -18.82 1.31
CA GLU A 146 -19.66 -20.15 1.88
C GLU A 146 -18.84 -21.25 1.19
N SER A 147 -18.82 -21.24 -0.14
CA SER A 147 -18.32 -22.39 -0.93
C SER A 147 -17.00 -22.12 -1.66
N GLY A 148 -16.58 -20.87 -1.81
CA GLY A 148 -15.45 -20.51 -2.68
C GLY A 148 -15.79 -20.56 -4.19
N GLY A 149 -17.03 -20.88 -4.55
CA GLY A 149 -17.46 -20.92 -5.95
C GLY A 149 -17.58 -19.52 -6.56
N THR A 150 -17.12 -19.35 -7.83
CA THR A 150 -17.29 -18.09 -8.55
C THR A 150 -18.76 -17.86 -8.90
N VAL A 151 -19.34 -16.73 -8.46
CA VAL A 151 -20.72 -16.33 -8.74
C VAL A 151 -20.79 -15.60 -10.09
N TRP A 152 -19.93 -14.60 -10.27
CA TRP A 152 -19.78 -13.88 -11.52
C TRP A 152 -18.36 -13.33 -11.66
N ARG A 153 -18.00 -12.93 -12.88
CA ARG A 153 -16.72 -12.27 -13.19
C ARG A 153 -16.92 -11.22 -14.28
N MET A 154 -16.12 -10.15 -14.24
CA MET A 154 -16.14 -9.07 -15.23
C MET A 154 -14.71 -8.53 -15.42
N SER A 155 -14.32 -8.25 -16.68
CA SER A 155 -13.07 -7.56 -16.99
C SER A 155 -13.29 -6.05 -16.99
N THR A 156 -12.37 -5.31 -16.36
CA THR A 156 -12.36 -3.83 -16.38
C THR A 156 -11.45 -3.25 -17.44
N VAL A 157 -10.79 -4.11 -18.23
CA VAL A 157 -9.88 -3.69 -19.31
C VAL A 157 -10.74 -3.03 -20.40
N PRO A 158 -10.41 -1.77 -20.81
CA PRO A 158 -11.14 -1.09 -21.88
C PRO A 158 -11.07 -1.87 -23.20
N GLU A 159 -12.14 -1.89 -23.99
CA GLU A 159 -12.24 -2.63 -25.26
C GLU A 159 -11.21 -2.19 -26.28
N ASP A 160 -10.87 -0.90 -26.34
CA ASP A 160 -9.81 -0.33 -27.18
C ASP A 160 -8.42 -0.88 -26.85
N LYS A 161 -8.22 -1.35 -25.61
CA LYS A 161 -6.99 -2.00 -25.11
C LYS A 161 -7.08 -3.53 -25.09
N ALA A 162 -8.26 -4.08 -25.29
CA ALA A 162 -8.53 -5.52 -25.38
C ALA A 162 -8.29 -6.10 -26.78
N GLY A 163 -8.08 -5.26 -27.81
CA GLY A 163 -7.99 -5.62 -29.21
C GLY A 163 -6.92 -6.64 -29.55
N PHE A 164 -7.20 -7.45 -30.56
CA PHE A 164 -6.32 -8.45 -31.13
C PHE A 164 -5.21 -7.75 -31.92
N ASP A 165 -4.05 -7.51 -31.31
CA ASP A 165 -2.87 -6.99 -32.00
C ASP A 165 -2.18 -8.14 -32.75
N ILE A 166 -2.32 -8.17 -34.06
CA ILE A 166 -1.72 -9.18 -34.95
C ILE A 166 -0.17 -9.12 -34.87
N MET A 167 0.40 -7.99 -34.46
CA MET A 167 1.85 -7.80 -34.25
C MET A 167 2.34 -8.23 -32.86
N ARG A 168 1.46 -8.74 -32.03
CA ARG A 168 1.72 -9.15 -30.66
C ARG A 168 2.91 -10.11 -30.44
N PRO A 169 3.21 -11.07 -31.35
CA PRO A 169 4.37 -11.95 -31.21
C PRO A 169 5.70 -11.22 -31.39
N PHE A 170 5.71 -10.09 -32.09
CA PHE A 170 6.92 -9.38 -32.52
C PHE A 170 7.24 -8.12 -31.69
N ASN A 171 6.22 -7.49 -31.13
CA ASN A 171 6.37 -6.34 -30.22
C ASN A 171 6.26 -6.82 -28.76
N GLY A 172 7.39 -7.08 -28.12
CA GLY A 172 7.46 -7.45 -26.67
C GLY A 172 6.94 -6.39 -25.69
N ASN A 173 6.26 -5.35 -26.17
CA ASN A 173 5.74 -4.23 -25.40
C ASN A 173 4.23 -4.33 -25.19
N ASN A 174 3.83 -5.24 -24.30
CA ASN A 174 2.44 -5.36 -23.84
C ASN A 174 2.07 -4.25 -22.83
N HIS A 175 2.51 -3.01 -23.05
CA HIS A 175 2.23 -1.90 -22.14
C HIS A 175 0.75 -1.45 -22.10
N SER A 176 -0.05 -1.85 -23.08
CA SER A 176 -1.44 -1.41 -23.21
C SER A 176 -2.42 -2.08 -22.25
N ARG A 177 -2.05 -3.24 -21.65
CA ARG A 177 -2.92 -3.97 -20.71
C ARG A 177 -2.58 -3.78 -19.22
N ALA A 178 -1.47 -3.15 -18.90
CA ALA A 178 -1.04 -2.96 -17.54
C ALA A 178 -1.77 -1.75 -16.90
N GLY A 179 -3.02 -1.94 -16.55
CA GLY A 179 -3.75 -1.05 -15.65
C GLY A 179 -3.29 -1.30 -14.22
N PHE A 180 -2.21 -0.66 -13.81
CA PHE A 180 -1.57 -0.88 -12.53
C PHE A 180 -2.34 -0.22 -11.39
N GLY A 181 -2.72 -0.99 -10.36
CA GLY A 181 -3.40 -0.47 -9.16
C GLY A 181 -4.91 -0.43 -9.28
N GLY A 182 -5.53 0.28 -8.36
CA GLY A 182 -6.96 0.32 -8.17
C GLY A 182 -7.43 -0.56 -7.02
N GLY A 183 -8.73 -0.72 -6.90
CA GLY A 183 -9.31 -1.55 -5.85
C GLY A 183 -10.82 -1.43 -5.78
N LEU A 184 -11.37 -1.97 -4.73
CA LEU A 184 -12.80 -2.21 -4.55
C LEU A 184 -13.33 -1.54 -3.28
N ALA A 185 -14.56 -1.06 -3.34
CA ALA A 185 -15.39 -0.73 -2.18
C ALA A 185 -16.84 -1.15 -2.46
N ALA A 186 -17.63 -1.36 -1.42
CA ALA A 186 -19.04 -1.70 -1.54
C ALA A 186 -19.90 -0.79 -0.66
N ASP A 187 -21.02 -0.36 -1.20
CA ASP A 187 -22.08 0.36 -0.48
C ASP A 187 -23.38 0.34 -1.27
N GLY A 188 -24.52 0.32 -0.58
CA GLY A 188 -25.86 0.48 -1.20
C GLY A 188 -26.15 -0.55 -2.30
N GLY A 189 -25.71 -1.81 -2.18
CA GLY A 189 -25.94 -2.87 -3.17
C GLY A 189 -25.04 -2.80 -4.40
N LYS A 190 -24.02 -1.93 -4.39
CA LYS A 190 -23.10 -1.74 -5.51
C LYS A 190 -21.66 -2.03 -5.11
N ILE A 191 -20.88 -2.47 -6.08
CA ILE A 191 -19.41 -2.57 -5.98
C ILE A 191 -18.81 -1.43 -6.80
N TYR A 192 -18.07 -0.57 -6.14
CA TYR A 192 -17.32 0.52 -6.79
C TYR A 192 -15.90 0.06 -7.05
N VAL A 193 -15.47 0.26 -8.27
CA VAL A 193 -14.18 -0.23 -8.76
C VAL A 193 -13.39 0.95 -9.30
N ALA A 194 -12.24 1.21 -8.74
CA ALA A 194 -11.26 2.11 -9.34
C ALA A 194 -10.21 1.28 -10.07
N THR A 195 -9.75 1.76 -11.23
CA THR A 195 -8.78 1.03 -12.06
C THR A 195 -7.55 1.86 -12.38
N GLY A 196 -6.41 1.19 -12.56
CA GLY A 196 -5.19 1.82 -13.05
C GLY A 196 -5.30 2.37 -14.47
N PHE A 197 -6.41 2.12 -15.17
CA PHE A 197 -6.73 2.73 -16.47
C PHE A 197 -7.39 4.12 -16.35
N GLY A 198 -7.59 4.62 -15.11
CA GLY A 198 -8.27 5.89 -14.89
C GLY A 198 -9.79 5.81 -15.13
N THR A 199 -10.37 4.65 -14.87
CA THR A 199 -11.82 4.43 -14.97
C THR A 199 -12.37 4.03 -13.60
N VAL A 200 -13.53 4.57 -13.28
CA VAL A 200 -14.34 4.18 -12.12
C VAL A 200 -15.63 3.57 -12.61
N LEU A 201 -15.99 2.43 -12.03
CA LEU A 201 -17.23 1.73 -12.33
C LEU A 201 -18.05 1.52 -11.07
N ALA A 202 -19.37 1.55 -11.20
CA ALA A 202 -20.26 0.94 -10.22
C ALA A 202 -20.92 -0.28 -10.88
N LEU A 203 -20.89 -1.39 -10.18
CA LEU A 203 -21.47 -2.65 -10.60
C LEU A 203 -22.57 -3.06 -9.61
N ASP A 204 -23.60 -3.69 -10.08
CA ASP A 204 -24.56 -4.38 -9.21
C ASP A 204 -23.84 -5.54 -8.47
N ALA A 205 -23.92 -5.56 -7.17
CA ALA A 205 -23.20 -6.53 -6.35
C ALA A 205 -23.66 -7.99 -6.57
N GLY A 206 -24.92 -8.18 -6.92
CA GLY A 206 -25.52 -9.50 -7.17
C GLY A 206 -25.06 -10.11 -8.48
N THR A 207 -25.09 -9.32 -9.54
CA THR A 207 -24.95 -9.78 -10.93
C THR A 207 -23.65 -9.39 -11.61
N GLY A 208 -22.96 -8.36 -11.11
CA GLY A 208 -21.78 -7.78 -11.76
C GLY A 208 -22.11 -6.88 -12.96
N ALA A 209 -23.39 -6.61 -13.21
CA ALA A 209 -23.82 -5.74 -14.30
C ALA A 209 -23.38 -4.29 -14.05
N PRO A 210 -22.83 -3.59 -15.07
CA PRO A 210 -22.48 -2.18 -14.93
C PRO A 210 -23.70 -1.30 -14.67
N VAL A 211 -23.64 -0.48 -13.61
CA VAL A 211 -24.65 0.54 -13.29
C VAL A 211 -24.26 1.88 -13.94
N TRP A 212 -23.01 2.29 -13.75
CA TRP A 212 -22.45 3.46 -14.39
C TRP A 212 -20.92 3.32 -14.54
N THR A 213 -20.35 4.12 -15.43
CA THR A 213 -18.90 4.21 -15.69
C THR A 213 -18.49 5.67 -15.82
N LYS A 214 -17.46 6.08 -15.10
CA LYS A 214 -16.85 7.42 -15.17
C LYS A 214 -15.38 7.29 -15.60
N LYS A 215 -14.97 8.03 -16.63
CA LYS A 215 -13.57 8.13 -17.06
C LYS A 215 -12.95 9.34 -16.37
N ILE A 216 -11.89 9.12 -15.56
CA ILE A 216 -11.06 10.14 -14.93
C ILE A 216 -9.86 10.46 -15.83
N LEU A 217 -9.45 9.50 -16.69
CA LEU A 217 -8.34 9.55 -17.65
C LEU A 217 -6.94 9.48 -17.01
N ILE A 218 -6.83 9.79 -15.72
CA ILE A 218 -5.61 9.72 -14.93
C ILE A 218 -5.64 8.41 -14.13
N PRO A 219 -4.56 7.62 -14.08
CA PRO A 219 -4.53 6.37 -13.33
C PRO A 219 -4.95 6.55 -11.86
N ILE A 220 -5.75 5.60 -11.38
CA ILE A 220 -6.13 5.51 -9.97
C ILE A 220 -5.36 4.33 -9.39
N ARG A 221 -4.60 4.57 -8.32
CA ARG A 221 -3.69 3.56 -7.76
C ARG A 221 -4.30 2.79 -6.61
N GLU A 222 -5.22 3.42 -5.87
CA GLU A 222 -5.82 2.88 -4.66
C GLU A 222 -7.32 2.61 -4.84
N ALA A 223 -7.85 1.87 -3.88
CA ALA A 223 -9.28 1.59 -3.86
C ALA A 223 -10.08 2.86 -3.56
N PRO A 224 -11.31 2.95 -4.08
CA PRO A 224 -12.25 3.99 -3.66
C PRO A 224 -12.68 3.79 -2.20
N THR A 225 -13.24 4.84 -1.61
CA THR A 225 -14.01 4.74 -0.38
C THR A 225 -15.44 5.15 -0.67
N ALA A 226 -16.40 4.31 -0.29
CA ALA A 226 -17.82 4.57 -0.54
C ALA A 226 -18.57 4.70 0.80
N ALA A 227 -19.27 5.81 0.97
CA ALA A 227 -20.07 6.07 2.17
C ALA A 227 -21.14 7.12 1.91
N ASP A 228 -22.30 6.95 2.50
CA ASP A 228 -23.40 7.92 2.53
C ASP A 228 -23.78 8.47 1.14
N GLY A 229 -23.86 7.57 0.15
CA GLY A 229 -24.23 7.93 -1.23
C GLY A 229 -23.15 8.67 -2.02
N ARG A 230 -21.90 8.62 -1.57
CA ARG A 230 -20.73 9.22 -2.22
C ARG A 230 -19.63 8.21 -2.41
N VAL A 231 -18.84 8.41 -3.47
CA VAL A 231 -17.64 7.64 -3.77
C VAL A 231 -16.45 8.59 -3.88
N TYR A 232 -15.45 8.36 -3.07
CA TYR A 232 -14.24 9.17 -2.99
C TYR A 232 -13.07 8.45 -3.65
N ILE A 233 -12.36 9.12 -4.54
CA ILE A 233 -11.29 8.55 -5.34
C ILE A 233 -10.15 9.55 -5.44
N VAL A 234 -8.93 9.10 -5.18
CA VAL A 234 -7.71 9.90 -5.38
C VAL A 234 -6.99 9.37 -6.61
N ASN A 235 -6.71 10.24 -7.58
CA ASN A 235 -5.94 9.89 -8.77
C ASN A 235 -4.43 10.05 -8.53
N ALA A 236 -3.63 9.63 -9.51
CA ALA A 236 -2.17 9.69 -9.44
C ALA A 236 -1.59 11.12 -9.47
N GLU A 237 -2.41 12.14 -9.77
CA GLU A 237 -2.02 13.57 -9.75
C GLU A 237 -2.48 14.28 -8.48
N SER A 238 -2.75 13.54 -7.41
CA SER A 238 -3.18 14.09 -6.11
C SER A 238 -4.49 14.86 -6.18
N GLU A 239 -5.41 14.42 -7.04
CA GLU A 239 -6.74 15.01 -7.15
C GLU A 239 -7.79 14.06 -6.57
N LEU A 240 -8.54 14.54 -5.60
CA LEU A 240 -9.67 13.85 -4.99
C LEU A 240 -10.94 14.17 -5.76
N PHE A 241 -11.66 13.16 -6.18
CA PHE A 241 -13.00 13.25 -6.75
C PHE A 241 -14.03 12.74 -5.74
N CYS A 242 -15.09 13.48 -5.56
CA CYS A 242 -16.32 13.01 -4.91
C CYS A 242 -17.40 12.82 -5.97
N LEU A 243 -17.80 11.56 -6.15
CA LEU A 243 -18.83 11.18 -7.11
C LEU A 243 -20.11 10.78 -6.41
N ASN A 244 -21.22 11.03 -7.06
CA ASN A 244 -22.52 10.50 -6.64
C ASN A 244 -22.54 8.97 -6.83
N ALA A 245 -22.86 8.25 -5.78
CA ALA A 245 -22.89 6.79 -5.78
C ALA A 245 -23.93 6.17 -6.70
N ASN A 246 -24.98 6.92 -7.10
CA ASN A 246 -26.08 6.40 -7.93
C ASN A 246 -25.79 6.46 -9.41
N ASP A 247 -25.15 7.54 -9.89
CA ASP A 247 -25.00 7.81 -11.33
C ASP A 247 -23.55 8.16 -11.75
N GLY A 248 -22.60 8.25 -10.80
CA GLY A 248 -21.22 8.60 -11.09
C GLY A 248 -20.99 10.06 -11.47
N SER A 249 -22.00 10.93 -11.33
CA SER A 249 -21.83 12.37 -11.56
C SER A 249 -20.89 12.96 -10.51
N GLU A 250 -20.08 13.92 -10.93
CA GLU A 250 -19.14 14.61 -10.07
C GLU A 250 -19.89 15.61 -9.18
N LEU A 251 -19.73 15.49 -7.88
CA LEU A 251 -20.30 16.41 -6.90
C LEU A 251 -19.35 17.58 -6.64
N TRP A 252 -18.07 17.27 -6.46
CA TRP A 252 -16.98 18.24 -6.28
C TRP A 252 -15.62 17.55 -6.44
N THR A 253 -14.58 18.35 -6.63
CA THR A 253 -13.18 17.92 -6.74
C THR A 253 -12.30 18.77 -5.85
N GLN A 254 -11.24 18.21 -5.29
CA GLN A 254 -10.25 18.91 -4.49
C GLN A 254 -8.85 18.46 -4.90
N LYS A 255 -7.97 19.42 -5.18
CA LYS A 255 -6.55 19.15 -5.49
C LYS A 255 -5.70 19.21 -4.23
N GLY A 256 -4.84 18.22 -4.06
CA GLY A 256 -3.72 18.27 -3.13
C GLY A 256 -2.58 19.14 -3.66
N LEU A 257 -1.51 19.26 -2.90
CA LEU A 257 -0.30 19.96 -3.37
C LEU A 257 0.32 19.21 -4.54
N PRO A 258 0.73 19.92 -5.62
CA PRO A 258 1.41 19.28 -6.75
C PRO A 258 2.78 18.75 -6.32
N GLU A 259 3.08 17.51 -6.70
CA GLU A 259 4.39 16.90 -6.46
C GLU A 259 5.17 16.68 -7.76
N ASN A 260 6.49 16.94 -7.70
CA ASN A 260 7.40 16.74 -8.83
C ASN A 260 7.84 15.27 -8.99
N ALA A 261 7.53 14.39 -8.05
CA ALA A 261 7.88 12.98 -8.08
C ALA A 261 6.75 12.15 -7.46
N ALA A 262 5.83 11.69 -8.28
CA ALA A 262 4.79 10.76 -7.85
C ALA A 262 5.42 9.43 -7.41
N VAL A 263 5.57 9.21 -6.11
CA VAL A 263 5.72 7.88 -5.56
C VAL A 263 4.37 7.17 -5.63
N LEU A 264 4.37 5.93 -6.09
CA LEU A 264 3.23 5.13 -6.53
C LEU A 264 2.26 4.70 -5.41
N THR A 265 2.06 5.53 -4.39
CA THR A 265 1.20 5.17 -3.27
C THR A 265 0.41 6.35 -2.77
N SER A 266 -0.83 6.38 -3.14
CA SER A 266 -1.88 7.03 -2.38
C SER A 266 -2.61 5.95 -1.58
N ALA A 267 -3.05 6.27 -0.37
CA ALA A 267 -3.91 5.38 0.40
C ALA A 267 -5.38 5.78 0.22
N SER A 268 -6.28 4.82 0.34
CA SER A 268 -7.72 5.11 0.29
C SER A 268 -8.12 6.08 1.41
N PRO A 269 -8.99 7.07 1.15
CA PRO A 269 -9.50 7.98 2.16
C PRO A 269 -10.25 7.28 3.28
N ALA A 270 -10.37 7.92 4.44
CA ALA A 270 -11.32 7.53 5.48
C ALA A 270 -12.49 8.52 5.53
N VAL A 271 -13.69 8.03 5.84
CA VAL A 271 -14.88 8.88 6.01
C VAL A 271 -15.45 8.70 7.41
N SER A 272 -15.70 9.81 8.10
CA SER A 272 -16.31 9.78 9.43
C SER A 272 -17.18 11.03 9.64
N GLY A 273 -18.49 10.82 9.74
CA GLY A 273 -19.47 11.90 9.87
C GLY A 273 -19.47 12.82 8.66
N ASN A 274 -19.23 14.10 8.88
CA ASN A 274 -19.21 15.12 7.83
C ASN A 274 -17.81 15.39 7.22
N LEU A 275 -16.82 14.56 7.53
CA LEU A 275 -15.45 14.73 7.05
C LEU A 275 -14.95 13.50 6.29
N VAL A 276 -14.24 13.76 5.20
CA VAL A 276 -13.38 12.80 4.52
C VAL A 276 -11.92 13.18 4.76
N PHE A 277 -11.11 12.20 5.15
CA PHE A 277 -9.70 12.36 5.48
C PHE A 277 -8.85 11.76 4.37
N VAL A 278 -8.14 12.60 3.67
CA VAL A 278 -7.44 12.22 2.44
C VAL A 278 -5.94 12.27 2.66
N PRO A 279 -5.27 11.13 2.57
CA PRO A 279 -3.82 11.10 2.55
C PRO A 279 -3.34 11.41 1.13
N PHE A 280 -2.73 12.58 0.95
CA PHE A 280 -2.14 12.95 -0.33
C PHE A 280 -0.69 12.44 -0.45
N PRO A 281 -0.23 12.15 -1.68
CA PRO A 281 1.15 11.72 -1.94
C PRO A 281 2.22 12.69 -1.43
N SER A 282 1.89 13.99 -1.29
CA SER A 282 2.72 15.03 -0.66
C SER A 282 3.10 14.75 0.81
N GLY A 283 2.54 13.69 1.42
CA GLY A 283 2.78 13.36 2.82
C GLY A 283 1.95 14.17 3.79
N GLU A 284 0.85 14.72 3.32
CA GLU A 284 -0.14 15.42 4.14
C GLU A 284 -1.45 14.65 4.24
N ILE A 285 -2.18 14.88 5.32
CA ILE A 285 -3.58 14.46 5.48
C ILE A 285 -4.44 15.69 5.58
N THR A 286 -5.43 15.77 4.70
CA THR A 286 -6.38 16.88 4.71
C THR A 286 -7.76 16.34 5.07
N ALA A 287 -8.41 16.98 6.05
CA ALA A 287 -9.82 16.77 6.35
C ALA A 287 -10.67 17.71 5.52
N ILE A 288 -11.60 17.17 4.78
CA ILE A 288 -12.42 17.88 3.80
C ILE A 288 -13.89 17.66 4.15
N ASP A 289 -14.71 18.70 4.04
CA ASP A 289 -16.16 18.59 4.23
C ASP A 289 -16.80 17.75 3.13
N VAL A 290 -17.53 16.70 3.50
CA VAL A 290 -18.12 15.75 2.54
C VAL A 290 -19.16 16.37 1.60
N LYS A 291 -19.78 17.50 1.99
CA LYS A 291 -20.85 18.16 1.21
C LYS A 291 -20.29 19.20 0.25
N THR A 292 -19.33 20.00 0.74
CA THR A 292 -18.84 21.18 -0.01
C THR A 292 -17.53 20.93 -0.73
N GLY A 293 -16.74 19.93 -0.29
CA GLY A 293 -15.37 19.71 -0.78
C GLY A 293 -14.35 20.71 -0.21
N GLU A 294 -14.75 21.55 0.76
CA GLU A 294 -13.85 22.54 1.37
C GLU A 294 -12.92 21.90 2.40
N PRO A 295 -11.61 22.16 2.34
CA PRO A 295 -10.68 21.73 3.36
C PRO A 295 -10.96 22.42 4.69
N LYS A 296 -11.00 21.65 5.78
CA LYS A 296 -11.18 22.17 7.15
C LYS A 296 -9.85 22.30 7.88
N TRP A 297 -8.96 21.35 7.71
CA TRP A 297 -7.60 21.39 8.25
C TRP A 297 -6.69 20.44 7.45
N THR A 298 -5.40 20.69 7.53
CA THR A 298 -4.35 19.86 6.95
C THR A 298 -3.25 19.61 7.98
N GLU A 299 -2.72 18.40 8.02
CA GLU A 299 -1.65 17.97 8.90
C GLU A 299 -0.57 17.23 8.11
N THR A 300 0.70 17.44 8.44
CA THR A 300 1.85 16.86 7.73
C THR A 300 2.39 15.64 8.46
N LEU A 301 2.61 14.54 7.73
CA LEU A 301 3.21 13.30 8.24
C LEU A 301 4.74 13.29 8.19
N GLY A 302 5.36 14.24 7.48
CA GLY A 302 6.80 14.35 7.32
C GLY A 302 7.50 14.96 8.53
N LYS A 303 8.79 14.61 8.72
CA LYS A 303 9.69 15.41 9.58
C LYS A 303 10.07 16.69 8.82
N THR A 304 9.97 17.82 9.47
CA THR A 304 10.32 19.16 8.94
C THR A 304 11.83 19.37 8.72
N ASP A 305 12.66 18.35 8.87
CA ASP A 305 14.11 18.47 8.67
C ASP A 305 14.46 18.56 7.18
N ILE A 306 14.71 19.78 6.75
CA ILE A 306 14.93 20.26 5.39
C ILE A 306 16.17 19.66 4.69
N THR A 307 16.99 18.86 5.38
CA THR A 307 18.29 18.41 4.86
C THR A 307 18.27 17.17 3.97
N ASN A 308 17.14 16.46 3.86
CA ASN A 308 17.01 15.30 2.97
C ASN A 308 15.65 15.27 2.27
N SER A 309 15.50 16.08 1.24
CA SER A 309 14.28 16.16 0.41
C SER A 309 13.85 14.85 -0.26
N SER A 310 14.74 13.84 -0.34
CA SER A 310 14.40 12.51 -0.86
C SER A 310 13.72 11.58 0.17
N ALA A 311 13.73 11.93 1.45
CA ALA A 311 13.07 11.13 2.50
C ALA A 311 11.61 11.53 2.76
N ALA A 312 11.17 12.65 2.21
CA ALA A 312 9.80 13.15 2.36
C ALA A 312 8.78 12.42 1.48
N ILE A 313 9.26 11.61 0.53
CA ILE A 313 8.42 10.88 -0.42
C ILE A 313 8.07 9.54 0.20
N GLY A 314 7.08 9.53 1.07
CA GLY A 314 6.72 8.36 1.86
C GLY A 314 5.36 7.81 1.52
N GLU A 315 5.35 6.52 1.21
CA GLU A 315 4.15 5.69 1.20
C GLU A 315 3.35 5.93 2.49
N ALA A 316 2.21 6.61 2.39
CA ALA A 316 1.31 6.82 3.51
C ALA A 316 0.40 5.60 3.69
N ALA A 317 0.19 5.21 4.93
CA ALA A 317 -0.83 4.24 5.29
C ALA A 317 -2.23 4.89 5.21
N ARG A 318 -3.28 4.07 5.05
CA ARG A 318 -4.65 4.57 5.17
C ARG A 318 -4.86 5.23 6.53
N PRO A 319 -5.45 6.43 6.58
CA PRO A 319 -5.81 7.06 7.83
C PRO A 319 -6.90 6.26 8.55
N VAL A 320 -6.82 6.18 9.85
CA VAL A 320 -7.77 5.46 10.69
C VAL A 320 -8.46 6.45 11.61
N VAL A 321 -9.78 6.47 11.54
CA VAL A 321 -10.58 7.38 12.37
C VAL A 321 -11.39 6.57 13.37
N ASP A 322 -11.06 6.72 14.65
CA ASP A 322 -11.79 6.07 15.73
C ASP A 322 -12.26 7.12 16.74
N ARG A 323 -13.56 7.19 16.93
CA ARG A 323 -14.22 8.15 17.82
C ARG A 323 -13.81 9.61 17.50
N ASP A 324 -13.02 10.22 18.35
CA ASP A 324 -12.57 11.63 18.30
C ASP A 324 -11.16 11.82 17.74
N MET A 325 -10.48 10.74 17.39
CA MET A 325 -9.07 10.77 16.95
C MET A 325 -8.89 10.22 15.55
N LEU A 326 -7.92 10.79 14.86
CA LEU A 326 -7.36 10.27 13.62
C LEU A 326 -5.93 9.79 13.87
N PHE A 327 -5.60 8.61 13.35
CA PHE A 327 -4.27 8.03 13.37
C PHE A 327 -3.75 7.91 11.95
N ALA A 328 -2.51 8.36 11.73
CA ALA A 328 -1.89 8.34 10.44
C ALA A 328 -0.40 8.04 10.54
N MET A 329 0.10 7.28 9.59
CA MET A 329 1.50 6.83 9.54
C MET A 329 2.03 6.92 8.12
N SER A 330 3.32 7.24 7.97
CA SER A 330 4.00 7.16 6.69
C SER A 330 5.36 6.48 6.81
N ARG A 331 5.83 5.91 5.72
CA ARG A 331 7.11 5.19 5.66
C ARG A 331 8.31 6.10 5.87
N GLY A 332 8.27 7.33 5.34
CA GLY A 332 9.33 8.33 5.49
C GLY A 332 9.14 9.25 6.69
N GLY A 333 8.01 9.15 7.38
CA GLY A 333 7.60 10.08 8.42
C GLY A 333 7.46 9.48 9.80
N GLN A 334 6.32 9.76 10.41
CA GLN A 334 6.00 9.43 11.79
C GLN A 334 4.61 8.82 11.87
N LEU A 335 4.33 8.14 12.98
CA LEU A 335 2.97 7.85 13.42
C LEU A 335 2.48 9.04 14.23
N ILE A 336 1.34 9.59 13.85
CA ILE A 336 0.69 10.71 14.55
C ILE A 336 -0.71 10.33 15.00
N ALA A 337 -1.15 10.95 16.07
CA ALA A 337 -2.55 10.99 16.47
C ALA A 337 -3.00 12.45 16.57
N THR A 338 -4.11 12.77 15.93
CA THR A 338 -4.68 14.11 15.92
C THR A 338 -6.14 14.10 16.35
N SER A 339 -6.65 15.24 16.79
CA SER A 339 -8.08 15.44 16.92
C SER A 339 -8.75 15.36 15.55
N LYS A 340 -9.77 14.54 15.41
CA LYS A 340 -10.52 14.35 14.16
C LYS A 340 -11.08 15.67 13.61
N ASP A 341 -11.68 16.50 14.46
CA ASP A 341 -12.41 17.68 14.02
C ASP A 341 -11.52 18.90 13.79
N LYS A 342 -10.39 18.99 14.49
CA LYS A 342 -9.53 20.18 14.47
C LYS A 342 -8.13 19.96 13.89
N GLY A 343 -7.75 18.71 13.65
CA GLY A 343 -6.39 18.37 13.20
C GLY A 343 -5.29 18.63 14.24
N GLN A 344 -5.65 19.02 15.48
CA GLN A 344 -4.66 19.27 16.53
C GLN A 344 -3.94 17.99 16.89
N ARG A 345 -2.61 18.03 16.81
CA ARG A 345 -1.74 16.91 17.16
C ARG A 345 -1.82 16.64 18.66
N ILE A 346 -2.17 15.41 19.01
CA ILE A 346 -2.30 14.93 20.37
C ILE A 346 -0.98 14.31 20.82
N TRP A 347 -0.41 13.44 19.97
CA TRP A 347 0.91 12.86 20.17
C TRP A 347 1.55 12.45 18.84
N THR A 348 2.86 12.22 18.89
CA THR A 348 3.68 11.77 17.78
C THR A 348 4.63 10.70 18.26
N ARG A 349 4.91 9.68 17.42
CA ARG A 349 5.93 8.67 17.63
C ARG A 349 6.80 8.52 16.38
N ASP A 350 8.09 8.34 16.58
CA ASP A 350 9.04 8.06 15.49
C ASP A 350 8.96 6.59 15.09
N ILE A 351 7.80 6.20 14.59
CA ILE A 351 7.51 4.86 14.07
C ILE A 351 7.19 5.03 12.59
N ARG A 352 7.99 4.40 11.74
CA ARG A 352 7.89 4.48 10.29
C ARG A 352 7.29 3.21 9.74
N GLY A 353 6.28 3.32 8.89
CA GLY A 353 5.65 2.17 8.27
C GLY A 353 4.61 2.57 7.24
N SER A 354 4.20 1.62 6.42
CA SER A 354 3.17 1.80 5.39
C SER A 354 1.93 0.94 5.63
N GLN A 355 1.92 0.15 6.72
CA GLN A 355 0.75 -0.63 7.08
C GLN A 355 -0.26 0.23 7.83
N THR A 356 -1.54 -0.01 7.57
CA THR A 356 -2.63 0.71 8.24
C THR A 356 -2.59 0.42 9.75
N PRO A 357 -2.55 1.44 10.62
CA PRO A 357 -2.70 1.24 12.04
C PRO A 357 -4.03 0.55 12.37
N TRP A 358 -4.03 -0.35 13.34
CA TRP A 358 -5.27 -0.97 13.82
C TRP A 358 -5.64 -0.43 15.18
N VAL A 359 -6.89 0.02 15.32
CA VAL A 359 -7.36 0.65 16.59
C VAL A 359 -8.47 -0.20 17.18
N ALA A 360 -8.32 -0.54 18.45
CA ALA A 360 -9.36 -1.23 19.23
C ALA A 360 -9.31 -0.83 20.70
N GLY A 361 -10.42 -0.34 21.24
CA GLY A 361 -10.49 0.13 22.63
C GLY A 361 -9.49 1.26 22.90
N ASP A 362 -8.57 1.03 23.82
CA ASP A 362 -7.52 1.97 24.19
C ASP A 362 -6.14 1.65 23.57
N ALA A 363 -6.10 0.76 22.59
CA ALA A 363 -4.87 0.36 21.93
C ALA A 363 -4.83 0.75 20.45
N VAL A 364 -3.62 1.06 19.99
CA VAL A 364 -3.25 1.23 18.58
C VAL A 364 -2.13 0.24 18.28
N PHE A 365 -2.35 -0.64 17.30
CA PHE A 365 -1.38 -1.64 16.87
C PHE A 365 -0.78 -1.22 15.53
N VAL A 366 0.53 -1.26 15.42
CA VAL A 366 1.25 -0.88 14.20
C VAL A 366 2.38 -1.85 13.89
N VAL A 367 2.67 -2.03 12.61
CA VAL A 367 3.88 -2.72 12.15
C VAL A 367 4.84 -1.68 11.58
N ASP A 368 6.04 -1.64 12.13
CA ASP A 368 7.07 -0.73 11.64
C ASP A 368 7.81 -1.29 10.42
N ALA A 369 8.63 -0.45 9.79
CA ALA A 369 9.42 -0.83 8.61
C ALA A 369 10.51 -1.89 8.91
N SER A 370 10.85 -2.11 10.19
CA SER A 370 11.81 -3.12 10.63
C SER A 370 11.17 -4.47 10.98
N GLY A 371 9.85 -4.58 10.84
CA GLY A 371 9.09 -5.78 11.17
C GLY A 371 8.79 -5.93 12.65
N LYS A 372 8.78 -4.84 13.42
CA LYS A 372 8.27 -4.85 14.79
C LYS A 372 6.78 -4.59 14.81
N LEU A 373 6.06 -5.44 15.51
CA LEU A 373 4.67 -5.23 15.88
C LEU A 373 4.63 -4.54 17.25
N ILE A 374 3.94 -3.42 17.33
CA ILE A 374 3.95 -2.53 18.49
C ILE A 374 2.52 -2.23 18.91
N ALA A 375 2.22 -2.41 20.18
CA ALA A 375 0.99 -1.91 20.79
C ALA A 375 1.26 -0.61 21.54
N LEU A 376 0.47 0.40 21.24
CA LEU A 376 0.54 1.72 21.84
C LEU A 376 -0.76 2.04 22.58
N ASN A 377 -0.65 2.84 23.61
CA ASN A 377 -1.79 3.45 24.25
C ASN A 377 -2.41 4.52 23.31
N ARG A 378 -3.71 4.45 23.08
CA ARG A 378 -4.43 5.36 22.20
C ARG A 378 -4.31 6.82 22.61
N LYS A 379 -4.31 7.13 23.91
CA LYS A 379 -4.40 8.52 24.44
C LYS A 379 -3.06 9.27 24.35
N ASP A 380 -1.95 8.59 24.62
CA ASP A 380 -0.63 9.23 24.77
C ASP A 380 0.47 8.61 23.88
N GLY A 381 0.13 7.57 23.12
CA GLY A 381 1.05 6.87 22.24
C GLY A 381 2.17 6.10 22.95
N LYS A 382 2.12 5.90 24.28
CA LYS A 382 3.13 5.11 24.99
C LYS A 382 3.03 3.64 24.61
N ALA A 383 4.20 2.99 24.46
CA ALA A 383 4.25 1.58 24.14
C ALA A 383 3.74 0.72 25.32
N ARG A 384 2.91 -0.26 24.98
CA ARG A 384 2.44 -1.29 25.90
C ARG A 384 3.30 -2.53 25.82
N TRP A 385 3.59 -2.96 24.59
CA TRP A 385 4.48 -4.04 24.27
C TRP A 385 5.06 -3.88 22.85
N VAL A 386 6.18 -4.54 22.60
CA VAL A 386 6.87 -4.58 21.31
C VAL A 386 7.29 -6.01 21.03
N THR A 387 6.95 -6.52 19.86
CA THR A 387 7.30 -7.88 19.44
C THR A 387 8.01 -7.84 18.09
N GLN A 388 9.20 -8.44 18.01
CA GLN A 388 9.87 -8.64 16.72
C GLN A 388 9.17 -9.80 15.99
N LEU A 389 8.59 -9.50 14.83
CA LEU A 389 8.00 -10.53 13.98
C LEU A 389 9.08 -11.44 13.37
N PRO A 390 8.79 -12.73 13.15
CA PRO A 390 9.79 -13.70 12.70
C PRO A 390 10.17 -13.50 11.22
N GLY A 391 11.40 -13.90 10.90
CA GLY A 391 11.93 -13.85 9.53
C GLY A 391 12.26 -12.45 9.02
N ASP A 392 12.66 -12.37 7.78
CA ASP A 392 13.13 -11.17 7.07
C ASP A 392 12.11 -10.63 6.04
N GLY A 393 10.89 -11.17 6.06
CA GLY A 393 9.80 -10.76 5.17
C GLY A 393 9.17 -9.42 5.58
N ARG A 394 8.58 -8.71 4.61
CA ARG A 394 7.67 -7.58 4.91
C ARG A 394 6.34 -8.16 5.37
N TRP A 395 5.78 -7.57 6.41
CA TRP A 395 4.51 -7.98 6.99
C TRP A 395 3.36 -7.07 6.57
N SER A 396 2.22 -7.68 6.28
CA SER A 396 0.94 -7.03 5.95
C SER A 396 -0.07 -7.29 7.06
N GLY A 397 -0.78 -6.26 7.46
CA GLY A 397 -1.64 -6.21 8.65
C GLY A 397 -1.14 -5.13 9.62
N PRO A 398 -1.51 -5.18 10.91
CA PRO A 398 -2.27 -6.24 11.60
C PRO A 398 -3.78 -6.15 11.39
N VAL A 399 -4.49 -7.24 11.63
CA VAL A 399 -5.95 -7.31 11.72
C VAL A 399 -6.33 -8.00 13.03
N LEU A 400 -7.06 -7.32 13.91
CA LEU A 400 -7.46 -7.84 15.20
C LEU A 400 -8.75 -8.64 15.10
N ALA A 401 -8.67 -9.94 15.35
CA ALA A 401 -9.82 -10.82 15.38
C ALA A 401 -9.60 -11.97 16.36
N GLY A 402 -10.63 -12.31 17.16
CA GLY A 402 -10.57 -13.38 18.16
C GLY A 402 -9.47 -13.22 19.19
N GLY A 403 -9.15 -11.99 19.60
CA GLY A 403 -8.09 -11.68 20.56
C GLY A 403 -6.67 -11.72 20.00
N LYS A 404 -6.50 -12.04 18.71
CA LYS A 404 -5.20 -12.13 18.05
C LYS A 404 -5.06 -11.08 16.95
N LEU A 405 -3.85 -10.60 16.77
CA LEU A 405 -3.43 -9.79 15.62
C LEU A 405 -2.93 -10.73 14.53
N TRP A 406 -3.64 -10.75 13.42
CA TRP A 406 -3.32 -11.60 12.27
C TRP A 406 -2.51 -10.83 11.26
N LEU A 407 -1.39 -11.43 10.83
CA LEU A 407 -0.45 -10.84 9.89
C LEU A 407 0.00 -11.89 8.88
N ALA A 408 0.33 -11.41 7.68
CA ALA A 408 0.88 -12.25 6.63
C ALA A 408 2.18 -11.64 6.09
N SER A 409 3.14 -12.48 5.70
CA SER A 409 4.43 -12.01 5.24
C SER A 409 4.65 -12.19 3.74
N SER A 410 5.51 -11.36 3.18
CA SER A 410 5.99 -11.48 1.79
C SER A 410 6.81 -12.75 1.53
N LYS A 411 7.04 -13.57 2.54
CA LYS A 411 7.69 -14.89 2.45
C LYS A 411 6.71 -16.04 2.63
N GLY A 412 5.41 -15.76 2.77
CA GLY A 412 4.35 -16.77 2.91
C GLY A 412 4.05 -17.18 4.36
N LEU A 413 4.74 -16.63 5.34
CA LEU A 413 4.44 -16.92 6.73
C LEU A 413 3.19 -16.15 7.17
N PHE A 414 2.24 -16.84 7.80
CA PHE A 414 1.04 -16.30 8.42
C PHE A 414 1.15 -16.45 9.93
N ALA A 415 0.93 -15.39 10.69
CA ALA A 415 1.11 -15.38 12.13
C ALA A 415 -0.06 -14.76 12.87
N GLY A 416 -0.41 -15.36 14.01
CA GLY A 416 -1.33 -14.83 15.01
C GLY A 416 -0.56 -14.47 16.28
N VAL A 417 -0.62 -13.20 16.68
CA VAL A 417 0.04 -12.65 17.87
C VAL A 417 -1.04 -12.27 18.88
N ASP A 418 -0.90 -12.69 20.12
CA ASP A 418 -1.83 -12.29 21.20
C ASP A 418 -1.83 -10.76 21.34
N ALA A 419 -2.97 -10.15 21.17
CA ALA A 419 -3.09 -8.70 21.15
C ALA A 419 -2.92 -8.05 22.53
N SER A 420 -3.12 -8.81 23.60
CA SER A 420 -2.96 -8.32 24.97
C SER A 420 -1.50 -8.31 25.42
N THR A 421 -0.75 -9.34 25.05
CA THR A 421 0.63 -9.56 25.54
C THR A 421 1.70 -9.34 24.49
N GLY A 422 1.37 -9.42 23.19
CA GLY A 422 2.33 -9.41 22.09
C GLY A 422 3.03 -10.76 21.87
N GLU A 423 2.59 -11.83 22.53
CA GLU A 423 3.18 -13.15 22.39
C GLU A 423 2.83 -13.76 21.02
N ILE A 424 3.84 -14.27 20.30
CA ILE A 424 3.63 -14.94 19.03
C ILE A 424 3.10 -16.35 19.30
N GLY A 425 1.88 -16.59 18.87
CA GLY A 425 1.23 -17.89 19.01
C GLY A 425 1.30 -18.72 17.70
N THR A 426 0.19 -18.72 16.98
CA THR A 426 0.04 -19.52 15.75
C THR A 426 0.94 -19.01 14.63
N GLN A 427 1.65 -19.95 13.98
CA GLN A 427 2.41 -19.70 12.77
C GLN A 427 2.12 -20.78 11.74
N THR A 428 1.88 -20.39 10.49
CA THR A 428 1.55 -21.29 9.39
C THR A 428 2.23 -20.81 8.11
N ASP A 429 2.86 -21.70 7.38
CA ASP A 429 3.36 -21.42 6.04
C ASP A 429 2.24 -21.61 5.01
N LEU A 430 1.93 -20.56 4.26
CA LEU A 430 0.92 -20.59 3.20
C LEU A 430 1.47 -21.05 1.85
N GLY A 431 2.76 -21.34 1.75
CA GLY A 431 3.43 -21.81 0.53
C GLY A 431 3.47 -20.76 -0.60
N SER A 432 3.07 -19.53 -0.33
CA SER A 432 3.06 -18.44 -1.31
C SER A 432 3.18 -17.09 -0.61
N PRO A 433 3.91 -16.11 -1.18
CA PRO A 433 3.97 -14.75 -0.68
C PRO A 433 2.59 -14.15 -0.47
N VAL A 434 2.45 -13.33 0.57
CA VAL A 434 1.24 -12.53 0.83
C VAL A 434 1.66 -11.09 1.03
N MET A 435 1.11 -10.18 0.22
CA MET A 435 1.43 -8.75 0.25
C MET A 435 0.25 -7.90 0.74
N ILE A 436 -0.88 -8.52 0.95
CA ILE A 436 -2.16 -7.90 1.29
C ILE A 436 -2.56 -8.37 2.69
N ALA A 437 -3.03 -7.45 3.52
CA ALA A 437 -3.53 -7.78 4.84
C ALA A 437 -4.70 -8.78 4.77
N PRO A 438 -4.85 -9.68 5.74
CA PRO A 438 -6.01 -10.57 5.81
C PRO A 438 -7.30 -9.77 5.99
N VAL A 439 -8.42 -10.36 5.63
CA VAL A 439 -9.76 -9.79 5.74
C VAL A 439 -10.60 -10.70 6.63
N VAL A 440 -11.39 -10.11 7.52
CA VAL A 440 -12.26 -10.89 8.43
C VAL A 440 -13.71 -10.46 8.25
N ALA A 441 -14.58 -11.40 7.98
CA ALA A 441 -16.01 -11.16 7.92
C ALA A 441 -16.79 -12.44 8.26
N ASN A 442 -17.90 -12.27 8.94
CA ASN A 442 -18.82 -13.35 9.33
C ASN A 442 -18.12 -14.53 10.02
N GLY A 443 -17.16 -14.21 10.91
CA GLY A 443 -16.39 -15.21 11.64
C GLY A 443 -15.39 -16.02 10.79
N LYS A 444 -15.17 -15.64 9.53
CA LYS A 444 -14.17 -16.23 8.62
C LYS A 444 -13.03 -15.25 8.38
N LEU A 445 -11.83 -15.81 8.19
CA LEU A 445 -10.64 -15.05 7.81
C LEU A 445 -10.26 -15.42 6.36
N PHE A 446 -9.99 -14.40 5.55
CA PHE A 446 -9.62 -14.57 4.15
C PHE A 446 -8.22 -14.04 3.91
N VAL A 447 -7.38 -14.85 3.28
CA VAL A 447 -6.03 -14.46 2.85
C VAL A 447 -5.94 -14.57 1.34
N LEU A 448 -5.52 -13.49 0.70
CA LEU A 448 -5.24 -13.46 -0.74
C LEU A 448 -3.73 -13.51 -0.97
N THR A 449 -3.26 -14.60 -1.56
CA THR A 449 -1.84 -14.78 -1.86
C THR A 449 -1.42 -14.00 -3.13
N ASP A 450 -0.13 -13.75 -3.28
CA ASP A 450 0.42 -13.06 -4.46
C ASP A 450 0.24 -13.86 -5.77
N LYS A 451 -0.08 -15.16 -5.67
CA LYS A 451 -0.49 -16.04 -6.79
C LYS A 451 -2.00 -15.99 -7.07
N ALA A 452 -2.74 -15.02 -6.50
CA ALA A 452 -4.19 -14.92 -6.59
C ALA A 452 -4.94 -16.18 -6.10
N GLN A 453 -4.44 -16.83 -5.08
CA GLN A 453 -5.15 -17.85 -4.36
C GLN A 453 -5.85 -17.21 -3.16
N LEU A 454 -7.17 -17.32 -3.10
CA LEU A 454 -7.98 -16.88 -1.97
C LEU A 454 -8.22 -18.08 -1.04
N ILE A 455 -7.76 -17.95 0.20
CA ILE A 455 -7.87 -18.99 1.23
C ILE A 455 -8.86 -18.49 2.28
N ALA A 456 -9.92 -19.22 2.53
CA ALA A 456 -10.86 -18.98 3.62
C ALA A 456 -10.57 -19.91 4.80
N MET A 457 -10.52 -19.34 5.99
CA MET A 457 -10.27 -20.04 7.26
C MET A 457 -11.42 -19.78 8.23
N ASN A 458 -11.76 -20.83 9.01
CA ASN A 458 -12.76 -20.76 10.10
C ASN A 458 -12.07 -20.66 11.45
#